data_9a21364b3903a1ba51d0c6d6d139a55d
#
_entry.id   9a21364b3903a1ba51d0c6d6d139a55d
#
_cell.length_a   1.000
_cell.length_b   1.000
_cell.length_c   1.000
_cell.angle_alpha   90.00
_cell.angle_beta   90.00
_cell.angle_gamma   90.00
#
_symmetry.space_group_name_H-M   'P 1'
#
loop_
_entity.id
_entity.type
_entity.pdbx_description
1 polymer ?
#
loop_
_entity_poly.entity_id
_entity_poly.type
_entity_poly.pdbx_seq_one_letter_code
_entity_poly.pdbx_strand_id
1 'polypeptide(L)'
;MNLILYFLSALGWSIPFFLLKDLTNYLNNVDIIIVNHMIWHFFILTFMLFILLFKNKKANQFINKVKKLPPYYLYRIIFIVLIGIISQLAYLRLIKFEDVTVVIPNIRALSTIFIGGLGYFIFKENITLIKFGGLLLILSGIYLLN
;
A
#
# COMPACT_ATOMS: atom_id res chain seq x y z
N MET A 1 3.56 15.71 16.13
CA MET A 1 3.72 14.57 15.20
C MET A 1 3.85 13.29 16.01
N ASN A 2 3.04 12.27 15.76
CA ASN A 2 3.02 11.05 16.58
C ASN A 2 4.07 10.05 16.06
N LEU A 3 5.35 10.27 16.42
CA LEU A 3 6.51 9.47 15.98
C LEU A 3 6.33 7.96 16.24
N ILE A 4 5.65 7.58 17.32
CA ILE A 4 5.40 6.18 17.65
C ILE A 4 4.52 5.51 16.58
N LEU A 5 3.46 6.19 16.11
CA LEU A 5 2.60 5.65 15.06
C LEU A 5 3.34 5.51 13.73
N TYR A 6 4.17 6.48 13.38
CA TYR A 6 5.02 6.38 12.19
C TYR A 6 5.99 5.22 12.28
N PHE A 7 6.64 5.04 13.43
CA PHE A 7 7.57 3.94 13.67
C PHE A 7 6.88 2.56 13.58
N LEU A 8 5.73 2.40 14.24
CA LEU A 8 4.95 1.16 14.19
C LEU A 8 4.45 0.86 12.78
N SER A 9 4.00 1.88 12.04
CA SER A 9 3.59 1.73 10.65
C SER A 9 4.78 1.30 9.77
N ALA A 10 5.94 1.92 9.94
CA ALA A 10 7.13 1.58 9.19
C ALA A 10 7.58 0.13 9.44
N LEU A 11 7.60 -0.31 10.71
CA LEU A 11 7.91 -1.70 11.05
C LEU A 11 6.89 -2.67 10.46
N GLY A 12 5.59 -2.39 10.62
CA GLY A 12 4.51 -3.23 10.11
C GLY A 12 4.54 -3.38 8.59
N TRP A 13 5.02 -2.37 7.87
CA TRP A 13 5.21 -2.45 6.43
C TRP A 13 6.53 -3.12 6.01
N SER A 14 7.59 -2.99 6.79
CA SER A 14 8.93 -3.49 6.41
C SER A 14 9.07 -5.01 6.59
N ILE A 15 8.60 -5.55 7.70
CA ILE A 15 8.73 -6.97 8.04
C ILE A 15 8.15 -7.90 6.95
N PRO A 16 6.90 -7.68 6.45
CA PRO A 16 6.33 -8.52 5.41
C PRO A 16 7.17 -8.61 4.13
N PHE A 17 7.91 -7.57 3.79
CA PHE A 17 8.71 -7.57 2.56
C PHE A 17 9.87 -8.57 2.61
N PHE A 18 10.54 -8.70 3.73
CA PHE A 18 11.60 -9.69 3.91
C PHE A 18 11.04 -11.11 3.87
N LEU A 19 9.91 -11.33 4.51
CA LEU A 19 9.22 -12.63 4.50
C LEU A 19 8.74 -13.00 3.08
N LEU A 20 8.24 -12.04 2.31
CA LEU A 20 7.84 -12.26 0.93
C LEU A 20 9.04 -12.63 0.04
N LYS A 21 10.19 -12.00 0.23
CA LYS A 21 11.41 -12.36 -0.53
C LYS A 21 11.79 -13.83 -0.30
N ASP A 22 11.76 -14.29 0.93
CA ASP A 22 12.08 -15.68 1.24
C ASP A 22 11.11 -16.64 0.52
N LEU A 23 9.82 -16.33 0.49
CA LEU A 23 8.81 -17.11 -0.22
C LEU A 23 9.04 -17.18 -1.73
N THR A 24 9.67 -16.19 -2.35
CA THR A 24 9.96 -16.22 -3.81
C THR A 24 10.95 -17.32 -4.21
N ASN A 25 11.67 -17.91 -3.25
CA ASN A 25 12.55 -19.06 -3.48
C ASN A 25 11.78 -20.39 -3.62
N TYR A 26 10.56 -20.46 -3.09
CA TYR A 26 9.74 -21.67 -3.02
C TYR A 26 8.52 -21.64 -3.92
N LEU A 27 7.92 -20.46 -4.09
CA LEU A 27 6.67 -20.26 -4.83
C LEU A 27 6.91 -19.32 -6.00
N ASN A 28 6.12 -19.47 -7.05
CA ASN A 28 6.10 -18.46 -8.12
C ASN A 28 5.34 -17.20 -7.68
N ASN A 29 5.55 -16.10 -8.40
CA ASN A 29 4.98 -14.81 -8.02
C ASN A 29 3.44 -14.80 -7.98
N VAL A 30 2.80 -15.59 -8.84
CA VAL A 30 1.33 -15.68 -8.88
C VAL A 30 0.79 -16.42 -7.65
N ASP A 31 1.43 -17.55 -7.28
CA ASP A 31 1.04 -18.32 -6.11
C ASP A 31 1.20 -17.51 -4.82
N ILE A 32 2.29 -16.73 -4.70
CA ILE A 32 2.49 -15.84 -3.55
C ILE A 32 1.37 -14.81 -3.44
N ILE A 33 0.98 -14.20 -4.56
CA ILE A 33 -0.12 -13.24 -4.56
C ILE A 33 -1.42 -13.90 -4.12
N ILE A 34 -1.73 -15.07 -4.69
CA ILE A 34 -2.96 -15.80 -4.34
C ILE A 34 -2.97 -16.12 -2.83
N VAL A 35 -1.92 -16.75 -2.32
CA VAL A 35 -1.84 -17.13 -0.90
C VAL A 35 -1.89 -15.91 0.01
N ASN A 36 -1.12 -14.87 -0.29
CA ASN A 36 -1.08 -13.65 0.50
C ASN A 36 -2.47 -12.98 0.55
N HIS A 37 -3.14 -12.85 -0.60
CA HIS A 37 -4.48 -12.26 -0.65
C HIS A 37 -5.54 -13.13 0.02
N MET A 38 -5.48 -14.45 -0.12
CA MET A 38 -6.39 -15.35 0.60
C MET A 38 -6.28 -15.17 2.12
N ILE A 39 -5.06 -15.15 2.65
CA ILE A 39 -4.83 -14.97 4.09
C ILE A 39 -5.30 -13.58 4.54
N TRP A 40 -4.93 -12.51 3.83
CA TRP A 40 -5.36 -11.14 4.13
C TRP A 40 -6.90 -11.01 4.15
N HIS A 41 -7.57 -11.51 3.13
CA HIS A 41 -9.03 -11.44 3.05
C HIS A 41 -9.70 -12.27 4.13
N PHE A 42 -9.14 -13.43 4.47
CA PHE A 42 -9.64 -14.23 5.60
C PHE A 42 -9.60 -13.46 6.91
N PHE A 43 -8.46 -12.83 7.24
CA PHE A 43 -8.35 -12.04 8.46
C PHE A 43 -9.25 -10.80 8.45
N ILE A 44 -9.32 -10.09 7.34
CA ILE A 44 -10.20 -8.92 7.20
C ILE A 44 -11.66 -9.32 7.37
N LEU A 45 -12.12 -10.38 6.70
CA LEU A 45 -13.48 -10.87 6.81
C LEU A 45 -13.82 -11.32 8.23
N THR A 46 -12.92 -12.06 8.88
CA THR A 46 -13.08 -12.49 10.27
C THR A 46 -13.19 -11.28 11.21
N PHE A 47 -12.34 -10.28 11.05
CA PHE A 47 -12.37 -9.05 11.83
C PHE A 47 -13.66 -8.24 11.57
N MET A 48 -14.10 -8.16 10.32
CA MET A 48 -15.36 -7.50 9.97
C MET A 48 -16.55 -8.23 10.59
N LEU A 49 -16.59 -9.58 10.51
CA LEU A 49 -17.63 -10.39 11.16
C LEU A 49 -17.64 -10.16 12.68
N PHE A 50 -16.46 -10.10 13.30
CA PHE A 50 -16.35 -9.78 14.72
C PHE A 50 -16.96 -8.42 15.06
N ILE A 51 -16.63 -7.37 14.28
CA ILE A 51 -17.23 -6.03 14.47
C ILE A 51 -18.75 -6.08 14.27
N LEU A 52 -19.23 -6.84 13.27
CA LEU A 52 -20.66 -6.96 12.98
C LEU A 52 -21.42 -7.66 14.11
N LEU A 53 -20.86 -8.71 14.67
CA LEU A 53 -21.46 -9.46 15.78
C LEU A 53 -21.53 -8.65 17.06
N PHE A 54 -20.49 -7.88 17.38
CA PHE A 54 -20.42 -7.11 18.63
C PHE A 54 -20.99 -5.68 18.53
N LYS A 55 -21.27 -5.15 17.34
CA LYS A 55 -21.75 -3.77 17.14
C LYS A 55 -22.92 -3.66 16.13
N ASN A 56 -23.98 -4.43 16.34
CA ASN A 56 -25.16 -4.53 15.45
C ASN A 56 -25.69 -3.20 14.88
N LYS A 57 -25.74 -2.12 15.68
CA LYS A 57 -26.21 -0.80 15.20
C LYS A 57 -25.28 -0.17 14.15
N LYS A 58 -23.96 -0.35 14.29
CA LYS A 58 -22.98 0.23 13.35
C LYS A 58 -22.90 -0.56 12.04
N ALA A 59 -23.19 -1.86 12.07
CA ALA A 59 -23.23 -2.72 10.88
C ALA A 59 -24.31 -2.29 9.91
N ASN A 60 -25.55 -2.10 10.40
CA ASN A 60 -26.66 -1.66 9.57
C ASN A 60 -26.42 -0.25 8.98
N GLN A 61 -25.81 0.65 9.75
CA GLN A 61 -25.41 1.97 9.24
C GLN A 61 -24.36 1.87 8.14
N PHE A 62 -23.36 0.97 8.28
CA PHE A 62 -22.35 0.76 7.27
C PHE A 62 -22.96 0.18 5.98
N ILE A 63 -23.76 -0.88 6.08
CA ILE A 63 -24.44 -1.50 4.93
C ILE A 63 -25.32 -0.46 4.20
N ASN A 64 -26.04 0.35 4.93
CA ASN A 64 -26.88 1.39 4.35
C ASN A 64 -26.05 2.49 3.66
N LYS A 65 -24.86 2.84 4.19
CA LYS A 65 -23.95 3.77 3.53
C LYS A 65 -23.40 3.19 2.24
N VAL A 66 -22.97 1.91 2.25
CA VAL A 66 -22.45 1.23 1.06
C VAL A 66 -23.50 1.11 -0.03
N LYS A 67 -24.75 0.75 0.33
CA LYS A 67 -25.86 0.66 -0.63
C LYS A 67 -26.21 2.01 -1.29
N LYS A 68 -25.90 3.11 -0.62
CA LYS A 68 -26.12 4.48 -1.13
C LYS A 68 -24.94 5.05 -1.93
N LEU A 69 -23.84 4.29 -2.08
CA LEU A 69 -22.72 4.76 -2.86
C LEU A 69 -23.09 4.87 -4.35
N PRO A 70 -22.82 6.01 -5.00
CA PRO A 70 -22.99 6.14 -6.44
C PRO A 70 -22.16 5.10 -7.20
N PRO A 71 -22.66 4.55 -8.33
CA PRO A 71 -21.99 3.47 -9.08
C PRO A 71 -20.55 3.78 -9.48
N TYR A 72 -20.22 5.06 -9.73
CA TYR A 72 -18.87 5.45 -10.12
C TYR A 72 -17.82 5.18 -9.03
N TYR A 73 -18.20 5.10 -7.75
CA TYR A 73 -17.28 4.70 -6.69
C TYR A 73 -16.91 3.21 -6.79
N LEU A 74 -17.81 2.35 -7.27
CA LEU A 74 -17.51 0.94 -7.51
C LEU A 74 -16.45 0.81 -8.61
N TYR A 75 -16.56 1.57 -9.71
CA TYR A 75 -15.53 1.58 -10.77
C TYR A 75 -14.18 2.04 -10.24
N ARG A 76 -14.14 3.05 -9.36
CA ARG A 76 -12.91 3.50 -8.71
C ARG A 76 -12.29 2.41 -7.84
N ILE A 77 -13.10 1.70 -7.05
CA ILE A 77 -12.62 0.60 -6.20
C ILE A 77 -12.05 -0.53 -7.07
N ILE A 78 -12.74 -0.94 -8.13
CA ILE A 78 -12.26 -1.96 -9.06
C ILE A 78 -10.93 -1.52 -9.67
N PHE A 79 -10.82 -0.28 -10.12
CA PHE A 79 -9.60 0.26 -10.70
C PHE A 79 -8.42 0.25 -9.71
N ILE A 80 -8.67 0.64 -8.44
CA ILE A 80 -7.66 0.59 -7.37
C ILE A 80 -7.18 -0.85 -7.16
N VAL A 81 -8.09 -1.83 -7.12
CA VAL A 81 -7.75 -3.25 -6.94
C VAL A 81 -6.90 -3.75 -8.11
N LEU A 82 -7.27 -3.44 -9.35
CA LEU A 82 -6.51 -3.84 -10.54
C LEU A 82 -5.09 -3.26 -10.55
N ILE A 83 -4.96 -1.96 -10.27
CA ILE A 83 -3.64 -1.31 -10.13
C ILE A 83 -2.84 -1.97 -9.00
N GLY A 84 -3.47 -2.27 -7.88
CA GLY A 84 -2.84 -2.94 -6.75
C GLY A 84 -2.26 -4.30 -7.13
N ILE A 85 -3.00 -5.12 -7.90
CA ILE A 85 -2.53 -6.43 -8.38
C ILE A 85 -1.31 -6.26 -9.30
N ILE A 86 -1.40 -5.35 -10.29
CA ILE A 86 -0.29 -5.08 -11.23
C ILE A 86 0.95 -4.61 -10.45
N SER A 87 0.77 -3.70 -9.51
CA SER A 87 1.84 -3.17 -8.67
C SER A 87 2.51 -4.26 -7.84
N GLN A 88 1.71 -5.19 -7.29
CA GLN A 88 2.24 -6.30 -6.50
C GLN A 88 3.00 -7.32 -7.37
N LEU A 89 2.54 -7.61 -8.59
CA LEU A 89 3.28 -8.44 -9.55
C LEU A 89 4.64 -7.84 -9.89
N ALA A 90 4.67 -6.54 -10.20
CA ALA A 90 5.91 -5.82 -10.48
C ALA A 90 6.86 -5.85 -9.27
N TYR A 91 6.33 -5.60 -8.07
CA TYR A 91 7.09 -5.64 -6.83
C TYR A 91 7.73 -7.02 -6.58
N LEU A 92 6.94 -8.11 -6.67
CA LEU A 92 7.45 -9.47 -6.45
C LEU A 92 8.53 -9.85 -7.47
N ARG A 93 8.39 -9.36 -8.71
CA ARG A 93 9.42 -9.56 -9.73
C ARG A 93 10.72 -8.84 -9.36
N LEU A 94 10.64 -7.60 -8.88
CA LEU A 94 11.82 -6.85 -8.46
C LEU A 94 12.54 -7.54 -7.31
N ILE A 95 11.86 -7.88 -6.22
CA ILE A 95 12.52 -8.50 -5.05
C ILE A 95 13.09 -9.90 -5.31
N LYS A 96 12.63 -10.56 -6.38
CA LYS A 96 13.20 -11.84 -6.80
C LYS A 96 14.59 -11.70 -7.40
N PHE A 97 14.85 -10.62 -8.14
CA PHE A 97 16.09 -10.43 -8.89
C PHE A 97 17.03 -9.39 -8.30
N GLU A 98 16.55 -8.54 -7.42
CA GLU A 98 17.30 -7.43 -6.82
C GLU A 98 17.29 -7.50 -5.29
N ASP A 99 18.20 -6.78 -4.66
CA ASP A 99 18.27 -6.71 -3.21
C ASP A 99 17.09 -5.92 -2.61
N VAL A 100 16.44 -6.51 -1.62
CA VAL A 100 15.32 -5.88 -0.90
C VAL A 100 15.71 -4.54 -0.29
N THR A 101 16.97 -4.42 0.14
CA THR A 101 17.54 -3.19 0.72
C THR A 101 17.64 -2.04 -0.27
N VAL A 102 17.65 -2.34 -1.58
CA VAL A 102 17.62 -1.35 -2.67
C VAL A 102 16.21 -1.14 -3.19
N VAL A 103 15.49 -2.24 -3.47
CA VAL A 103 14.15 -2.20 -4.08
C VAL A 103 13.14 -1.43 -3.22
N ILE A 104 13.08 -1.72 -1.92
CA ILE A 104 12.05 -1.12 -1.06
C ILE A 104 12.24 0.39 -0.88
N PRO A 105 13.44 0.90 -0.53
CA PRO A 105 13.65 2.34 -0.47
C PRO A 105 13.33 3.05 -1.78
N ASN A 106 13.76 2.49 -2.92
CA ASN A 106 13.50 3.07 -4.24
C ASN A 106 12.00 3.16 -4.54
N ILE A 107 11.23 2.09 -4.32
CA ILE A 107 9.77 2.11 -4.51
C ILE A 107 9.12 3.14 -3.60
N ARG A 108 9.52 3.22 -2.34
CA ARG A 108 8.96 4.19 -1.38
C ARG A 108 9.27 5.62 -1.76
N ALA A 109 10.49 5.88 -2.16
CA ALA A 109 10.93 7.19 -2.59
C ALA A 109 10.19 7.65 -3.85
N LEU A 110 10.10 6.80 -4.88
CA LEU A 110 9.31 7.08 -6.09
C LEU A 110 7.83 7.29 -5.77
N SER A 111 7.23 6.45 -4.92
CA SER A 111 5.84 6.63 -4.48
C SER A 111 5.62 7.98 -3.83
N THR A 112 6.54 8.43 -2.99
CA THR A 112 6.45 9.74 -2.33
C THR A 112 6.48 10.89 -3.34
N ILE A 113 7.32 10.80 -4.37
CA ILE A 113 7.40 11.78 -5.45
C ILE A 113 6.09 11.81 -6.25
N PHE A 114 5.57 10.63 -6.64
CA PHE A 114 4.31 10.55 -7.35
C PHE A 114 3.14 11.10 -6.52
N ILE A 115 3.06 10.75 -5.23
CA ILE A 115 2.02 11.27 -4.32
C ILE A 115 2.13 12.80 -4.21
N GLY A 116 3.35 13.33 -4.05
CA GLY A 116 3.58 14.79 -4.03
C GLY A 116 3.14 15.47 -5.32
N GLY A 117 3.49 14.90 -6.48
CA GLY A 117 3.06 15.40 -7.78
C GLY A 117 1.54 15.36 -7.96
N LEU A 118 0.91 14.22 -7.66
CA LEU A 118 -0.55 14.08 -7.74
C LEU A 118 -1.27 15.01 -6.75
N GLY A 119 -0.73 15.19 -5.55
CA GLY A 119 -1.23 16.15 -4.55
C GLY A 119 -1.25 17.56 -5.10
N TYR A 120 -0.15 17.98 -5.75
CA TYR A 120 -0.08 19.28 -6.38
C TYR A 120 -1.04 19.46 -7.56
N PHE A 121 -1.04 18.53 -8.53
CA PHE A 121 -1.81 18.68 -9.77
C PHE A 121 -3.31 18.41 -9.58
N ILE A 122 -3.69 17.39 -8.79
CA ILE A 122 -5.09 16.96 -8.66
C ILE A 122 -5.77 17.67 -7.50
N PHE A 123 -5.12 17.70 -6.32
CA PHE A 123 -5.69 18.27 -5.11
C PHE A 123 -5.32 19.72 -4.88
N LYS A 124 -4.48 20.30 -5.77
CA LYS A 124 -4.00 21.69 -5.69
C LYS A 124 -3.35 22.02 -4.34
N GLU A 125 -2.67 21.02 -3.76
CA GLU A 125 -1.94 21.19 -2.50
C GLU A 125 -0.72 22.10 -2.71
N ASN A 126 -0.48 23.00 -1.77
CA ASN A 126 0.69 23.88 -1.83
C ASN A 126 1.95 23.08 -1.50
N ILE A 127 2.90 23.05 -2.46
CA ILE A 127 4.24 22.55 -2.23
C ILE A 127 5.10 23.70 -1.73
N THR A 128 5.39 23.72 -0.44
CA THR A 128 6.33 24.68 0.14
C THR A 128 7.77 24.38 -0.29
N LEU A 129 8.67 25.38 -0.24
CA LEU A 129 10.09 25.17 -0.54
C LEU A 129 10.71 24.05 0.31
N ILE A 130 10.29 23.91 1.56
CA ILE A 130 10.75 22.85 2.46
C ILE A 130 10.31 21.47 1.95
N LYS A 131 9.05 21.31 1.53
CA LYS A 131 8.54 20.07 0.93
C LYS A 131 9.28 19.74 -0.37
N PHE A 132 9.51 20.73 -1.22
CA PHE A 132 10.27 20.56 -2.46
C PHE A 132 11.72 20.14 -2.18
N GLY A 133 12.39 20.77 -1.23
CA GLY A 133 13.72 20.36 -0.78
C GLY A 133 13.75 18.93 -0.26
N GLY A 134 12.74 18.52 0.50
CA GLY A 134 12.59 17.13 0.95
C GLY A 134 12.45 16.12 -0.20
N LEU A 135 11.69 16.46 -1.25
CA LEU A 135 11.58 15.61 -2.46
C LEU A 135 12.92 15.51 -3.22
N LEU A 136 13.69 16.58 -3.30
CA LEU A 136 15.03 16.55 -3.89
C LEU A 136 15.99 15.65 -3.11
N LEU A 137 15.96 15.70 -1.77
CA LEU A 137 16.78 14.81 -0.93
C LEU A 137 16.39 13.35 -1.13
N ILE A 138 15.12 13.04 -1.29
CA ILE A 138 14.65 11.68 -1.59
C ILE A 138 15.20 11.21 -2.95
N LEU A 139 15.15 12.05 -3.99
CA LEU A 139 15.73 11.75 -5.31
C LEU A 139 17.24 11.50 -5.23
N SER A 140 17.96 12.35 -4.49
CA SER A 140 19.39 12.16 -4.26
C SER A 140 19.71 10.85 -3.55
N GLY A 141 18.88 10.47 -2.56
CA GLY A 141 18.98 9.18 -1.86
C GLY A 141 18.80 7.99 -2.78
N ILE A 142 17.83 8.03 -3.71
CA ILE A 142 17.65 6.97 -4.73
C ILE A 142 18.93 6.83 -5.58
N TYR A 143 19.49 7.95 -6.04
CA TYR A 143 20.70 7.95 -6.86
C TYR A 143 21.90 7.33 -6.14
N LEU A 144 22.01 7.53 -4.83
CA LEU A 144 23.10 6.96 -4.02
C LEU A 144 22.92 5.48 -3.68
N LEU A 145 21.71 4.93 -3.79
CA LEU A 145 21.41 3.53 -3.53
C LEU A 145 21.63 2.63 -4.76
N ASN A 146 21.68 3.22 -5.96
CA ASN A 146 21.89 2.50 -7.23
C ASN A 146 23.30 2.75 -7.76
#